data_7961f165a7d4d31b37bb68354dff6bcf
#
_entry.id   7961f165a7d4d31b37bb68354dff6bcf
#
_cell.length_a   1.000
_cell.length_b   1.000
_cell.length_c   1.000
_cell.angle_alpha   90.00
_cell.angle_beta   90.00
_cell.angle_gamma   90.00
#
_symmetry.space_group_name_H-M   'P 1'
#
loop_
_entity.id
_entity.type
_entity.pdbx_description
1 polymer ?
#
loop_
_entity_poly.entity_id
_entity_poly.type
_entity_poly.pdbx_seq_one_letter_code
_entity_poly.pdbx_strand_id
1 'polypeptide(L)'
;GPTNRTASISPDVNDPGYRAVTFDELVGVYREQTEALIEGGVDILLPETTFDTLNLKAALFAIEEVFLERGERLPVMVSVTITDASGRTLSGQTTEAFWNSIAHAKPFTVGINCALGAKEMAPYIRELSRIADTFVHCYPNAGLPNPLAETGYDERPVDTAAALRDLADQGLLNVAGGCCGTTPAHLQAIIETLAEVKPRLPEGRPASLRLSGLEPQDIGDRTGQLAMVGERTNVMGSPKFKKLIKEGDFETALALARQQVENG
;
A
#
# COMPACT_ATOMS: atom_id res chain seq x y z
N GLY A 1 3.91 -11.51 6.45
CA GLY A 1 2.90 -11.15 5.44
C GLY A 1 1.62 -10.66 6.07
N PRO A 2 0.72 -10.03 5.31
CA PRO A 2 -0.55 -9.54 5.84
C PRO A 2 -1.48 -10.70 6.20
N THR A 3 -2.46 -10.45 7.05
CA THR A 3 -3.59 -11.36 7.22
C THR A 3 -4.42 -11.38 5.94
N ASN A 4 -5.09 -12.49 5.65
CA ASN A 4 -5.98 -12.62 4.49
C ASN A 4 -7.37 -11.98 4.75
N ARG A 5 -7.44 -10.93 5.57
CA ARG A 5 -8.67 -10.25 5.96
C ARG A 5 -8.71 -8.83 5.42
N THR A 6 -9.86 -8.43 4.90
CA THR A 6 -10.15 -7.05 4.60
C THR A 6 -10.78 -6.38 5.82
N ALA A 7 -10.32 -5.17 6.13
CA ALA A 7 -10.87 -4.35 7.20
C ALA A 7 -11.69 -3.17 6.66
N SER A 8 -11.42 -2.73 5.42
CA SER A 8 -12.09 -1.59 4.79
C SER A 8 -13.32 -1.96 3.97
N ILE A 9 -13.42 -3.20 3.46
CA ILE A 9 -14.53 -3.68 2.63
C ILE A 9 -15.21 -4.89 3.25
N SER A 10 -16.51 -5.05 2.95
CA SER A 10 -17.27 -6.24 3.36
C SER A 10 -16.87 -7.45 2.52
N PRO A 11 -16.62 -8.61 3.12
CA PRO A 11 -16.52 -9.87 2.39
C PRO A 11 -17.90 -10.42 1.97
N ASP A 12 -19.00 -9.87 2.49
CA ASP A 12 -20.37 -10.24 2.12
C ASP A 12 -20.99 -9.17 1.22
N VAL A 13 -21.30 -9.56 -0.01
CA VAL A 13 -21.90 -8.66 -1.03
C VAL A 13 -23.28 -8.17 -0.62
N ASN A 14 -24.01 -8.95 0.19
CA ASN A 14 -25.38 -8.65 0.64
C ASN A 14 -25.41 -7.78 1.91
N ASP A 15 -24.28 -7.67 2.62
CA ASP A 15 -24.13 -6.80 3.77
C ASP A 15 -22.89 -5.90 3.62
N PRO A 16 -22.99 -4.77 2.93
CA PRO A 16 -21.86 -3.85 2.72
C PRO A 16 -21.30 -3.26 4.01
N GLY A 17 -22.09 -3.27 5.09
CA GLY A 17 -21.67 -2.77 6.42
C GLY A 17 -20.86 -3.77 7.23
N TYR A 18 -20.94 -5.06 6.91
CA TYR A 18 -20.25 -6.11 7.65
C TYR A 18 -18.72 -6.00 7.54
N ARG A 19 -18.05 -6.26 8.63
CA ARG A 19 -16.59 -6.39 8.69
C ARG A 19 -16.23 -7.68 9.41
N ALA A 20 -15.43 -8.54 8.75
CA ALA A 20 -15.03 -9.83 9.31
C ALA A 20 -13.97 -9.71 10.40
N VAL A 21 -13.37 -8.53 10.55
CA VAL A 21 -12.33 -8.22 11.55
C VAL A 21 -12.36 -6.72 11.85
N THR A 22 -12.11 -6.37 13.10
CA THR A 22 -11.96 -4.98 13.54
C THR A 22 -10.50 -4.52 13.46
N PHE A 23 -10.29 -3.22 13.52
CA PHE A 23 -8.95 -2.63 13.60
C PHE A 23 -8.20 -3.11 14.85
N ASP A 24 -8.85 -3.11 16.01
CA ASP A 24 -8.22 -3.46 17.28
C ASP A 24 -7.84 -4.95 17.34
N GLU A 25 -8.65 -5.84 16.76
CA GLU A 25 -8.29 -7.25 16.61
C GLU A 25 -7.04 -7.44 15.75
N LEU A 26 -6.94 -6.68 14.64
CA LEU A 26 -5.74 -6.71 13.80
C LEU A 26 -4.52 -6.15 14.53
N VAL A 27 -4.65 -5.07 15.29
CA VAL A 27 -3.56 -4.52 16.11
C VAL A 27 -3.03 -5.58 17.06
N GLY A 28 -3.91 -6.31 17.78
CA GLY A 28 -3.49 -7.38 18.68
C GLY A 28 -2.69 -8.48 17.98
N VAL A 29 -3.16 -8.93 16.81
CA VAL A 29 -2.47 -9.97 16.01
C VAL A 29 -1.10 -9.49 15.51
N TYR A 30 -1.03 -8.27 14.97
CA TYR A 30 0.24 -7.73 14.48
C TYR A 30 1.22 -7.39 15.59
N ARG A 31 0.72 -7.02 16.77
CA ARG A 31 1.57 -6.79 17.94
C ARG A 31 2.28 -8.06 18.36
N GLU A 32 1.55 -9.17 18.54
CA GLU A 32 2.12 -10.49 18.88
C GLU A 32 3.19 -10.91 17.86
N GLN A 33 2.89 -10.78 16.57
CA GLN A 33 3.84 -11.08 15.49
C GLN A 33 5.09 -10.19 15.55
N THR A 34 4.91 -8.90 15.79
CA THR A 34 6.00 -7.93 15.83
C THR A 34 6.94 -8.21 17.00
N GLU A 35 6.39 -8.46 18.18
CA GLU A 35 7.16 -8.82 19.38
C GLU A 35 7.98 -10.07 19.17
N ALA A 36 7.36 -11.13 18.63
CA ALA A 36 8.05 -12.41 18.37
C ALA A 36 9.18 -12.26 17.32
N LEU A 37 8.96 -11.45 16.27
CA LEU A 37 9.99 -11.19 15.25
C LEU A 37 11.19 -10.44 15.85
N ILE A 38 10.94 -9.41 16.65
CA ILE A 38 12.01 -8.63 17.30
C ILE A 38 12.77 -9.52 18.30
N GLU A 39 12.08 -10.33 19.09
CA GLU A 39 12.70 -11.31 20.00
C GLU A 39 13.53 -12.35 19.24
N GLY A 40 13.11 -12.71 18.03
CA GLY A 40 13.86 -13.56 17.12
C GLY A 40 15.10 -12.91 16.49
N GLY A 41 15.33 -11.61 16.73
CA GLY A 41 16.52 -10.88 16.31
C GLY A 41 16.50 -10.42 14.86
N VAL A 42 15.33 -10.03 14.33
CA VAL A 42 15.26 -9.44 12.98
C VAL A 42 15.81 -8.02 12.97
N ASP A 43 16.43 -7.63 11.87
CA ASP A 43 16.99 -6.28 11.67
C ASP A 43 15.98 -5.31 11.02
N ILE A 44 14.97 -5.83 10.34
CA ILE A 44 14.00 -5.05 9.56
C ILE A 44 12.61 -5.69 9.70
N LEU A 45 11.58 -4.87 9.83
CA LEU A 45 10.18 -5.31 9.75
C LEU A 45 9.61 -4.97 8.37
N LEU A 46 8.94 -5.94 7.73
CA LEU A 46 8.38 -5.79 6.38
C LEU A 46 6.89 -6.21 6.35
N PRO A 47 5.94 -5.30 6.64
CA PRO A 47 4.57 -5.48 6.18
C PRO A 47 4.51 -5.50 4.65
N GLU A 48 4.21 -6.67 4.07
CA GLU A 48 4.23 -6.87 2.61
C GLU A 48 2.92 -7.43 2.09
N THR A 49 2.74 -7.40 0.77
CA THR A 49 1.55 -7.93 0.07
C THR A 49 0.28 -7.27 0.57
N THR A 50 0.36 -5.99 0.84
CA THR A 50 -0.76 -5.21 1.34
C THR A 50 -1.77 -4.97 0.22
N PHE A 51 -3.00 -5.39 0.42
CA PHE A 51 -4.13 -5.17 -0.49
C PHE A 51 -5.26 -4.33 0.14
N ASP A 52 -5.18 -4.05 1.43
CA ASP A 52 -6.11 -3.23 2.22
C ASP A 52 -5.32 -2.30 3.16
N THR A 53 -5.43 -1.00 2.92
CA THR A 53 -4.64 0.00 3.66
C THR A 53 -5.07 0.14 5.12
N LEU A 54 -6.33 -0.16 5.46
CA LEU A 54 -6.77 -0.14 6.87
C LEU A 54 -6.15 -1.29 7.64
N ASN A 55 -6.03 -2.48 7.03
CA ASN A 55 -5.30 -3.61 7.60
C ASN A 55 -3.81 -3.24 7.81
N LEU A 56 -3.17 -2.64 6.80
CA LEU A 56 -1.78 -2.17 6.93
C LEU A 56 -1.61 -1.14 8.05
N LYS A 57 -2.54 -0.20 8.19
CA LYS A 57 -2.49 0.79 9.27
C LYS A 57 -2.55 0.15 10.65
N ALA A 58 -3.31 -0.93 10.81
CA ALA A 58 -3.30 -1.69 12.06
C ALA A 58 -1.92 -2.32 12.34
N ALA A 59 -1.27 -2.86 11.32
CA ALA A 59 0.09 -3.39 11.45
C ALA A 59 1.11 -2.28 11.80
N LEU A 60 1.06 -1.14 11.11
CA LEU A 60 1.95 -0.01 11.39
C LEU A 60 1.72 0.58 12.78
N PHE A 61 0.46 0.63 13.22
CA PHE A 61 0.11 1.08 14.57
C PHE A 61 0.67 0.14 15.63
N ALA A 62 0.50 -1.17 15.47
CA ALA A 62 1.05 -2.17 16.37
C ALA A 62 2.58 -2.12 16.45
N ILE A 63 3.26 -1.97 15.31
CA ILE A 63 4.71 -1.82 15.24
C ILE A 63 5.15 -0.57 16.02
N GLU A 64 4.45 0.55 15.85
CA GLU A 64 4.77 1.80 16.55
C GLU A 64 4.59 1.67 18.07
N GLU A 65 3.52 1.03 18.53
CA GLU A 65 3.31 0.77 19.97
C GLU A 65 4.45 -0.06 20.56
N VAL A 66 4.84 -1.15 19.88
CA VAL A 66 5.95 -2.01 20.33
C VAL A 66 7.26 -1.22 20.37
N PHE A 67 7.54 -0.37 19.40
CA PHE A 67 8.74 0.49 19.40
C PHE A 67 8.74 1.49 20.56
N LEU A 68 7.60 2.10 20.85
CA LEU A 68 7.46 3.04 21.97
C LEU A 68 7.70 2.35 23.31
N GLU A 69 7.16 1.16 23.51
CA GLU A 69 7.32 0.39 24.75
C GLU A 69 8.75 -0.13 24.94
N ARG A 70 9.39 -0.56 23.85
CA ARG A 70 10.77 -1.07 23.90
C ARG A 70 11.83 0.03 23.96
N GLY A 71 11.49 1.24 23.56
CA GLY A 71 12.43 2.36 23.44
C GLY A 71 13.45 2.18 22.31
N GLU A 72 13.20 1.27 21.36
CA GLU A 72 14.05 0.95 20.22
C GLU A 72 13.22 0.86 18.95
N ARG A 73 13.81 1.31 17.84
CA ARG A 73 13.14 1.30 16.51
C ARG A 73 13.99 0.56 15.50
N LEU A 74 13.38 -0.38 14.81
CA LEU A 74 13.94 -1.02 13.62
C LEU A 74 13.45 -0.31 12.35
N PRO A 75 14.21 -0.37 11.24
CA PRO A 75 13.69 0.06 9.95
C PRO A 75 12.42 -0.69 9.57
N VAL A 76 11.43 0.03 9.03
CA VAL A 76 10.18 -0.56 8.54
C VAL A 76 10.12 -0.39 7.03
N MET A 77 10.01 -1.48 6.31
CA MET A 77 9.73 -1.52 4.88
C MET A 77 8.24 -1.79 4.68
N VAL A 78 7.62 -1.18 3.67
CA VAL A 78 6.19 -1.38 3.39
C VAL A 78 5.99 -1.73 1.93
N SER A 79 5.26 -2.80 1.64
CA SER A 79 4.99 -3.24 0.27
C SER A 79 3.51 -3.42 0.00
N VAL A 80 3.04 -2.82 -1.10
CA VAL A 80 1.66 -2.93 -1.59
C VAL A 80 1.58 -3.93 -2.73
N THR A 81 0.41 -4.53 -2.90
CA THR A 81 0.10 -5.38 -4.05
C THR A 81 -0.94 -4.70 -4.94
N ILE A 82 -0.57 -4.49 -6.19
CA ILE A 82 -1.49 -4.09 -7.26
C ILE A 82 -2.09 -5.35 -7.85
N THR A 83 -3.39 -5.53 -7.69
CA THR A 83 -4.04 -6.83 -7.91
C THR A 83 -4.31 -7.16 -9.37
N ASP A 84 -4.38 -6.15 -10.22
CA ASP A 84 -4.71 -6.32 -11.63
C ASP A 84 -4.25 -5.13 -12.51
N ALA A 85 -4.55 -5.22 -13.79
CA ALA A 85 -4.24 -4.19 -14.78
C ALA A 85 -4.98 -2.85 -14.58
N SER A 86 -5.94 -2.75 -13.64
CA SER A 86 -6.57 -1.47 -13.30
C SER A 86 -5.65 -0.53 -12.53
N GLY A 87 -4.53 -1.06 -12.00
CA GLY A 87 -3.56 -0.30 -11.23
C GLY A 87 -4.00 0.00 -9.80
N ARG A 88 -4.91 -0.83 -9.27
CA ARG A 88 -5.48 -0.63 -7.94
C ARG A 88 -5.18 -1.80 -7.01
N THR A 89 -5.17 -1.49 -5.73
CA THR A 89 -5.21 -2.53 -4.68
C THR A 89 -6.58 -3.22 -4.68
N LEU A 90 -6.71 -4.35 -4.00
CA LEU A 90 -8.00 -5.04 -3.86
C LEU A 90 -9.08 -4.14 -3.21
N SER A 91 -8.70 -3.27 -2.30
CA SER A 91 -9.61 -2.28 -1.69
C SER A 91 -9.91 -1.06 -2.59
N GLY A 92 -9.36 -1.03 -3.81
CA GLY A 92 -9.67 -0.04 -4.84
C GLY A 92 -8.78 1.20 -4.87
N GLN A 93 -7.75 1.30 -4.04
CA GLN A 93 -6.85 2.46 -4.01
C GLN A 93 -5.84 2.45 -5.16
N THR A 94 -5.57 3.64 -5.72
CA THR A 94 -4.44 3.88 -6.63
C THR A 94 -3.10 3.88 -5.87
N THR A 95 -2.00 3.79 -6.60
CA THR A 95 -0.64 3.82 -6.03
C THR A 95 -0.39 5.10 -5.21
N GLU A 96 -0.78 6.27 -5.72
CA GLU A 96 -0.60 7.53 -4.99
C GLU A 96 -1.53 7.63 -3.78
N ALA A 97 -2.79 7.17 -3.89
CA ALA A 97 -3.70 7.11 -2.75
C ALA A 97 -3.16 6.20 -1.64
N PHE A 98 -2.58 5.06 -2.00
CA PHE A 98 -1.89 4.18 -1.07
C PHE A 98 -0.74 4.92 -0.36
N TRP A 99 0.18 5.55 -1.12
CA TRP A 99 1.31 6.26 -0.53
C TRP A 99 0.86 7.38 0.41
N ASN A 100 -0.09 8.21 0.00
CA ASN A 100 -0.62 9.28 0.85
C ASN A 100 -1.26 8.74 2.15
N SER A 101 -1.82 7.51 2.11
CA SER A 101 -2.42 6.87 3.28
C SER A 101 -1.40 6.46 4.35
N ILE A 102 -0.15 6.14 3.95
CA ILE A 102 0.84 5.52 4.85
C ILE A 102 2.11 6.35 5.04
N ALA A 103 2.32 7.42 4.28
CA ALA A 103 3.52 8.25 4.33
C ALA A 103 3.82 8.81 5.73
N HIS A 104 2.77 9.02 6.55
CA HIS A 104 2.91 9.47 7.94
C HIS A 104 3.69 8.50 8.83
N ALA A 105 3.73 7.21 8.51
CA ALA A 105 4.51 6.20 9.23
C ALA A 105 6.02 6.28 8.93
N LYS A 106 6.43 7.11 7.96
CA LYS A 106 7.83 7.34 7.56
C LYS A 106 8.60 6.03 7.34
N PRO A 107 8.12 5.13 6.49
CA PRO A 107 8.79 3.85 6.26
C PRO A 107 10.19 4.09 5.67
N PHE A 108 11.13 3.20 5.99
CA PHE A 108 12.48 3.19 5.42
C PHE A 108 12.44 2.94 3.90
N THR A 109 11.59 2.02 3.46
CA THR A 109 11.29 1.84 2.04
C THR A 109 9.79 1.65 1.81
N VAL A 110 9.32 2.04 0.62
CA VAL A 110 8.01 1.69 0.10
C VAL A 110 8.17 1.00 -1.24
N GLY A 111 7.32 0.03 -1.56
CA GLY A 111 7.42 -0.69 -2.82
C GLY A 111 6.20 -1.48 -3.18
N ILE A 112 6.36 -2.30 -4.22
CA ILE A 112 5.31 -3.16 -4.77
C ILE A 112 5.84 -4.59 -4.83
N ASN A 113 5.03 -5.55 -4.39
CA ASN A 113 5.34 -6.96 -4.52
C ASN A 113 4.14 -7.77 -4.97
N CYS A 114 4.40 -8.95 -5.54
CA CYS A 114 3.40 -9.96 -5.88
C CYS A 114 2.39 -9.55 -6.98
N ALA A 115 1.51 -10.48 -7.35
CA ALA A 115 0.47 -10.42 -8.39
C ALA A 115 1.00 -10.23 -9.82
N LEU A 116 1.94 -9.35 -10.05
CA LEU A 116 2.46 -8.94 -11.36
C LEU A 116 3.93 -9.33 -11.54
N GLY A 117 4.37 -9.44 -12.78
CA GLY A 117 5.79 -9.47 -13.15
C GLY A 117 6.41 -8.07 -13.17
N ALA A 118 7.74 -8.00 -13.33
CA ALA A 118 8.46 -6.72 -13.28
C ALA A 118 8.02 -5.74 -14.39
N LYS A 119 7.69 -6.25 -15.57
CA LYS A 119 7.22 -5.42 -16.70
C LYS A 119 5.87 -4.78 -16.43
N GLU A 120 4.94 -5.56 -15.89
CA GLU A 120 3.59 -5.10 -15.53
C GLU A 120 3.62 -4.15 -14.33
N MET A 121 4.58 -4.30 -13.42
CA MET A 121 4.78 -3.37 -12.28
C MET A 121 5.38 -2.03 -12.69
N ALA A 122 6.05 -1.96 -13.84
CA ALA A 122 6.82 -0.77 -14.26
C ALA A 122 6.06 0.57 -14.19
N PRO A 123 4.80 0.69 -14.64
CA PRO A 123 4.05 1.94 -14.53
C PRO A 123 3.89 2.41 -13.09
N TYR A 124 3.57 1.50 -12.18
CA TYR A 124 3.29 1.79 -10.77
C TYR A 124 4.57 2.08 -9.98
N ILE A 125 5.67 1.40 -10.31
CA ILE A 125 6.99 1.71 -9.75
C ILE A 125 7.45 3.11 -10.20
N ARG A 126 7.22 3.51 -11.47
CA ARG A 126 7.51 4.89 -11.93
C ARG A 126 6.70 5.92 -11.16
N GLU A 127 5.40 5.67 -10.98
CA GLU A 127 4.54 6.56 -10.20
C GLU A 127 5.04 6.65 -8.76
N LEU A 128 5.25 5.53 -8.10
CA LEU A 128 5.73 5.47 -6.70
C LEU A 128 7.08 6.14 -6.54
N SER A 129 8.02 5.91 -7.47
CA SER A 129 9.33 6.52 -7.45
C SER A 129 9.29 8.05 -7.59
N ARG A 130 8.32 8.59 -8.34
CA ARG A 130 8.12 10.03 -8.50
C ARG A 130 7.55 10.70 -7.26
N ILE A 131 6.73 9.98 -6.49
CA ILE A 131 5.98 10.57 -5.37
C ILE A 131 6.53 10.22 -3.99
N ALA A 132 7.31 9.15 -3.85
CA ALA A 132 7.86 8.74 -2.57
C ALA A 132 9.14 9.52 -2.24
N ASP A 133 9.17 10.12 -1.05
CA ASP A 133 10.34 10.80 -0.48
C ASP A 133 11.22 9.86 0.37
N THR A 134 11.02 8.56 0.21
CA THR A 134 11.82 7.49 0.81
C THR A 134 12.35 6.53 -0.27
N PHE A 135 13.12 5.50 0.12
CA PHE A 135 13.63 4.50 -0.80
C PHE A 135 12.51 3.66 -1.41
N VAL A 136 12.71 3.20 -2.65
CA VAL A 136 11.72 2.40 -3.40
C VAL A 136 12.26 1.00 -3.67
N HIS A 137 11.40 -0.01 -3.43
CA HIS A 137 11.70 -1.40 -3.75
C HIS A 137 10.70 -2.02 -4.72
N CYS A 138 11.14 -3.09 -5.41
CA CYS A 138 10.29 -3.87 -6.32
C CYS A 138 10.58 -5.35 -6.15
N TYR A 139 9.55 -6.14 -5.79
CA TYR A 139 9.60 -7.59 -5.62
C TYR A 139 8.54 -8.27 -6.50
N PRO A 140 8.78 -8.38 -7.82
CA PRO A 140 7.83 -8.99 -8.75
C PRO A 140 7.76 -10.50 -8.58
N ASN A 141 6.69 -11.10 -9.08
CA ASN A 141 6.67 -12.52 -9.37
C ASN A 141 7.61 -12.85 -10.55
N ALA A 142 7.99 -14.11 -10.69
CA ALA A 142 8.71 -14.60 -11.87
C ALA A 142 7.78 -14.68 -13.09
N GLY A 143 7.28 -13.53 -13.53
CA GLY A 143 6.24 -13.36 -14.54
C GLY A 143 4.82 -13.43 -13.98
N LEU A 144 3.84 -13.58 -14.87
CA LEU A 144 2.45 -13.79 -14.48
C LEU A 144 2.20 -15.26 -14.09
N PRO A 145 1.24 -15.54 -13.19
CA PRO A 145 0.89 -16.91 -12.86
C PRO A 145 0.51 -17.72 -14.11
N ASN A 146 1.18 -18.86 -14.31
CA ASN A 146 0.90 -19.79 -15.40
C ASN A 146 0.63 -21.19 -14.84
N PRO A 147 -0.64 -21.63 -14.76
CA PRO A 147 -1.00 -22.96 -14.24
C PRO A 147 -0.41 -24.13 -15.03
N LEU A 148 0.08 -23.88 -16.24
CA LEU A 148 0.69 -24.89 -17.11
C LEU A 148 2.22 -25.02 -16.91
N ALA A 149 2.82 -24.06 -16.22
CA ALA A 149 4.25 -24.13 -15.88
C ALA A 149 4.46 -25.07 -14.68
N GLU A 150 5.58 -25.79 -14.68
CA GLU A 150 5.94 -26.74 -13.60
C GLU A 150 5.95 -26.09 -12.21
N THR A 151 6.41 -24.84 -12.12
CA THR A 151 6.48 -24.06 -10.86
C THR A 151 5.31 -23.09 -10.67
N GLY A 152 4.32 -23.10 -11.59
CA GLY A 152 3.24 -22.12 -11.63
C GLY A 152 3.66 -20.74 -12.18
N TYR A 153 4.94 -20.58 -12.55
CA TYR A 153 5.54 -19.37 -13.15
C TYR A 153 6.58 -19.80 -14.18
N ASP A 154 6.76 -19.05 -15.26
CA ASP A 154 7.59 -19.43 -16.39
C ASP A 154 8.65 -18.40 -16.79
N GLU A 155 8.72 -17.26 -16.12
CA GLU A 155 9.75 -16.26 -16.40
C GLU A 155 11.11 -16.76 -15.91
N ARG A 156 12.10 -16.69 -16.79
CA ARG A 156 13.46 -17.15 -16.48
C ARG A 156 14.22 -16.11 -15.66
N PRO A 157 15.24 -16.53 -14.89
CA PRO A 157 16.09 -15.62 -14.10
C PRO A 157 16.62 -14.41 -14.88
N VAL A 158 17.05 -14.62 -16.12
CA VAL A 158 17.60 -13.56 -16.96
C VAL A 158 16.54 -12.55 -17.42
N ASP A 159 15.29 -12.98 -17.60
CA ASP A 159 14.20 -12.13 -18.06
C ASP A 159 13.72 -11.22 -16.92
N THR A 160 13.55 -11.76 -15.70
CA THR A 160 13.24 -10.99 -14.48
C THR A 160 14.36 -9.98 -14.18
N ALA A 161 15.63 -10.43 -14.24
CA ALA A 161 16.78 -9.56 -13.99
C ALA A 161 16.86 -8.41 -15.01
N ALA A 162 16.63 -8.69 -16.29
CA ALA A 162 16.62 -7.66 -17.34
C ALA A 162 15.50 -6.64 -17.14
N ALA A 163 14.29 -7.07 -16.78
CA ALA A 163 13.18 -6.16 -16.52
C ALA A 163 13.43 -5.27 -15.30
N LEU A 164 14.02 -5.80 -14.23
CA LEU A 164 14.44 -5.01 -13.07
C LEU A 164 15.59 -4.06 -13.39
N ARG A 165 16.52 -4.47 -14.29
CA ARG A 165 17.59 -3.62 -14.79
C ARG A 165 17.03 -2.39 -15.52
N ASP A 166 16.03 -2.58 -16.38
CA ASP A 166 15.39 -1.49 -17.10
C ASP A 166 14.78 -0.44 -16.15
N LEU A 167 14.23 -0.87 -15.01
CA LEU A 167 13.73 0.05 -13.98
C LEU A 167 14.87 0.75 -13.23
N ALA A 168 15.91 0.01 -12.90
CA ALA A 168 17.06 0.53 -12.16
C ALA A 168 17.87 1.53 -12.99
N ASP A 169 18.08 1.30 -14.29
CA ASP A 169 18.76 2.22 -15.21
C ASP A 169 17.98 3.54 -15.40
N GLN A 170 16.67 3.53 -15.20
CA GLN A 170 15.85 4.73 -15.15
C GLN A 170 15.95 5.49 -13.79
N GLY A 171 16.74 4.99 -12.84
CA GLY A 171 16.88 5.57 -11.50
C GLY A 171 15.63 5.43 -10.63
N LEU A 172 14.88 4.34 -10.77
CA LEU A 172 13.58 4.15 -10.09
C LEU A 172 13.67 3.30 -8.82
N LEU A 173 14.76 2.53 -8.63
CA LEU A 173 14.87 1.53 -7.58
C LEU A 173 16.03 1.79 -6.63
N ASN A 174 15.84 1.36 -5.38
CA ASN A 174 16.87 1.25 -4.35
C ASN A 174 17.10 -0.19 -3.93
N VAL A 175 16.03 -1.01 -3.90
CA VAL A 175 16.09 -2.41 -3.52
C VAL A 175 15.32 -3.23 -4.55
N ALA A 176 15.89 -4.34 -4.95
CA ALA A 176 15.28 -5.28 -5.89
C ALA A 176 15.33 -6.70 -5.33
N GLY A 177 14.32 -7.47 -5.66
CA GLY A 177 14.20 -8.86 -5.25
C GLY A 177 13.12 -9.56 -6.07
N GLY A 178 12.44 -10.51 -5.46
CA GLY A 178 11.35 -11.23 -6.09
C GLY A 178 10.31 -11.72 -5.09
N CYS A 179 9.20 -12.22 -5.61
CA CYS A 179 8.09 -12.78 -4.86
C CYS A 179 7.77 -14.19 -5.37
N CYS A 180 6.54 -14.49 -5.73
CA CYS A 180 6.13 -15.83 -6.15
C CYS A 180 6.89 -16.31 -7.40
N GLY A 181 7.30 -17.58 -7.39
CA GLY A 181 8.08 -18.18 -8.48
C GLY A 181 9.57 -17.83 -8.50
N THR A 182 10.02 -16.87 -7.68
CA THR A 182 11.43 -16.50 -7.57
C THR A 182 12.25 -17.60 -6.90
N THR A 183 13.32 -18.01 -7.53
CA THR A 183 14.27 -19.02 -7.04
C THR A 183 15.63 -18.37 -6.70
N PRO A 184 16.53 -19.09 -6.03
CA PRO A 184 17.91 -18.60 -5.82
C PRO A 184 18.62 -18.17 -7.12
N ALA A 185 18.35 -18.85 -8.24
CA ALA A 185 18.90 -18.48 -9.54
C ALA A 185 18.40 -17.10 -10.03
N HIS A 186 17.13 -16.76 -9.76
CA HIS A 186 16.60 -15.42 -10.04
C HIS A 186 17.32 -14.37 -9.21
N LEU A 187 17.49 -14.59 -7.91
CA LEU A 187 18.19 -13.65 -7.04
C LEU A 187 19.66 -13.46 -7.48
N GLN A 188 20.33 -14.54 -7.83
CA GLN A 188 21.70 -14.47 -8.35
C GLN A 188 21.79 -13.62 -9.63
N ALA A 189 20.89 -13.86 -10.59
CA ALA A 189 20.82 -13.07 -11.82
C ALA A 189 20.53 -11.60 -11.57
N ILE A 190 19.63 -11.28 -10.63
CA ILE A 190 19.32 -9.90 -10.21
C ILE A 190 20.55 -9.23 -9.60
N ILE A 191 21.25 -9.88 -8.68
CA ILE A 191 22.46 -9.35 -8.03
C ILE A 191 23.53 -9.03 -9.06
N GLU A 192 23.84 -10.00 -9.95
CA GLU A 192 24.86 -9.83 -10.99
C GLU A 192 24.48 -8.70 -11.97
N THR A 193 23.22 -8.63 -12.37
CA THR A 193 22.74 -7.65 -13.35
C THR A 193 22.71 -6.22 -12.78
N LEU A 194 22.46 -6.07 -11.48
CA LEU A 194 22.33 -4.75 -10.84
C LEU A 194 23.60 -4.26 -10.12
N ALA A 195 24.68 -5.04 -10.08
CA ALA A 195 25.88 -4.76 -9.29
C ALA A 195 26.49 -3.36 -9.53
N GLU A 196 26.45 -2.87 -10.77
CA GLU A 196 27.05 -1.57 -11.17
C GLU A 196 25.99 -0.46 -11.35
N VAL A 197 24.72 -0.73 -11.01
CA VAL A 197 23.67 0.27 -11.18
C VAL A 197 23.63 1.22 -9.99
N LYS A 198 23.58 2.51 -10.28
CA LYS A 198 23.43 3.52 -9.22
C LYS A 198 22.01 3.49 -8.65
N PRO A 199 21.86 3.50 -7.33
CA PRO A 199 20.53 3.51 -6.71
C PRO A 199 19.83 4.86 -6.97
N ARG A 200 18.49 4.83 -6.92
CA ARG A 200 17.66 6.04 -6.92
C ARG A 200 18.05 6.96 -5.75
N LEU A 201 18.06 8.26 -6.01
CA LEU A 201 18.13 9.27 -4.95
C LEU A 201 16.71 9.76 -4.64
N PRO A 202 16.19 9.55 -3.42
CA PRO A 202 14.89 10.08 -3.04
C PRO A 202 14.88 11.62 -3.11
N GLU A 203 13.86 12.17 -3.74
CA GLU A 203 13.65 13.61 -3.76
C GLU A 203 12.56 13.99 -2.77
N GLY A 204 12.78 15.05 -2.00
CA GLY A 204 11.76 15.56 -1.09
C GLY A 204 10.57 16.14 -1.86
N ARG A 205 9.36 15.81 -1.46
CA ARG A 205 8.15 16.48 -1.98
C ARG A 205 7.92 17.81 -1.26
N PRO A 206 7.43 18.85 -1.97
CA PRO A 206 6.98 20.07 -1.31
C PRO A 206 5.95 19.77 -0.20
N ALA A 207 5.98 20.54 0.87
CA ALA A 207 4.98 20.41 1.93
C ALA A 207 3.59 20.75 1.36
N SER A 208 2.65 19.82 1.51
CA SER A 208 1.29 19.96 1.02
C SER A 208 0.34 19.13 1.88
N LEU A 209 -0.92 19.54 1.98
CA LEU A 209 -1.96 18.74 2.58
C LEU A 209 -2.45 17.71 1.56
N ARG A 210 -2.02 16.47 1.75
CA ARG A 210 -2.38 15.32 0.92
C ARG A 210 -3.34 14.42 1.65
N LEU A 211 -4.49 14.21 1.05
CA LEU A 211 -5.54 13.33 1.54
C LEU A 211 -5.64 12.10 0.63
N SER A 212 -6.28 11.06 1.14
CA SER A 212 -6.44 9.80 0.42
C SER A 212 -7.79 9.16 0.74
N GLY A 213 -8.56 8.94 -0.32
CA GLY A 213 -9.65 7.97 -0.36
C GLY A 213 -9.23 6.80 -1.24
N LEU A 214 -10.04 6.43 -2.23
CA LEU A 214 -9.63 5.54 -3.33
C LEU A 214 -8.68 6.24 -4.28
N GLU A 215 -8.88 7.56 -4.45
CA GLU A 215 -8.03 8.47 -5.21
C GLU A 215 -7.24 9.40 -4.28
N PRO A 216 -6.08 9.90 -4.73
CA PRO A 216 -5.34 10.93 -4.02
C PRO A 216 -6.03 12.28 -4.17
N GLN A 217 -5.92 13.12 -3.14
CA GLN A 217 -6.33 14.52 -3.18
C GLN A 217 -5.23 15.40 -2.60
N ASP A 218 -4.58 16.20 -3.44
CA ASP A 218 -3.63 17.23 -2.99
C ASP A 218 -4.34 18.58 -2.93
N ILE A 219 -4.40 19.18 -1.74
CA ILE A 219 -5.05 20.47 -1.51
C ILE A 219 -4.05 21.62 -1.60
N GLY A 220 -2.75 21.35 -1.43
CA GLY A 220 -1.72 22.38 -1.37
C GLY A 220 -1.28 22.94 -2.72
N ASP A 221 -1.55 22.25 -3.83
CA ASP A 221 -1.17 22.70 -5.18
C ASP A 221 -2.14 23.75 -5.76
N ARG A 222 -3.20 24.09 -5.02
CA ARG A 222 -4.18 25.11 -5.41
C ARG A 222 -3.77 26.49 -4.88
N THR A 223 -2.63 27.01 -5.33
CA THR A 223 -2.16 28.34 -4.94
C THR A 223 -3.20 29.42 -5.25
N GLY A 224 -3.72 30.04 -4.21
CA GLY A 224 -4.69 31.15 -4.32
C GLY A 224 -6.16 30.72 -4.42
N GLN A 225 -6.50 29.44 -4.34
CA GLN A 225 -7.88 28.95 -4.33
C GLN A 225 -8.30 28.48 -2.93
N LEU A 226 -9.47 28.89 -2.49
CA LEU A 226 -10.09 28.37 -1.27
C LEU A 226 -10.60 26.95 -1.52
N ALA A 227 -10.13 25.99 -0.73
CA ALA A 227 -10.69 24.65 -0.74
C ALA A 227 -11.96 24.62 0.13
N MET A 228 -13.11 24.40 -0.49
CA MET A 228 -14.37 24.20 0.24
C MET A 228 -14.49 22.73 0.65
N VAL A 229 -14.76 22.49 1.94
CA VAL A 229 -14.99 21.15 2.47
C VAL A 229 -16.44 21.03 2.87
N GLY A 230 -17.16 20.08 2.24
CA GLY A 230 -18.56 19.81 2.59
C GLY A 230 -18.68 19.06 3.91
N GLU A 231 -19.64 19.46 4.76
CA GLU A 231 -19.83 18.91 6.12
C GLU A 231 -21.17 18.20 6.31
N ARG A 232 -21.98 18.05 5.28
CA ARG A 232 -23.34 17.48 5.40
C ARG A 232 -23.37 16.02 5.83
N THR A 233 -22.28 15.30 5.66
CA THR A 233 -22.10 13.90 6.08
C THR A 233 -21.39 13.75 7.42
N ASN A 234 -21.12 14.85 8.10
CA ASN A 234 -20.60 14.82 9.46
C ASN A 234 -21.75 14.57 10.46
N VAL A 235 -21.72 13.41 11.14
CA VAL A 235 -22.73 13.02 12.14
C VAL A 235 -22.81 14.01 13.31
N MET A 236 -21.72 14.66 13.67
CA MET A 236 -21.68 15.65 14.74
C MET A 236 -22.13 17.03 14.28
N GLY A 237 -21.77 17.42 13.06
CA GLY A 237 -22.06 18.75 12.50
C GLY A 237 -23.40 18.85 11.76
N SER A 238 -23.99 17.73 11.32
CA SER A 238 -25.24 17.70 10.57
C SER A 238 -26.37 17.01 11.35
N PRO A 239 -27.28 17.74 11.97
CA PRO A 239 -28.44 17.16 12.71
C PRO A 239 -29.30 16.26 11.82
N LYS A 240 -29.46 16.61 10.53
CA LYS A 240 -30.22 15.83 9.56
C LYS A 240 -29.53 14.48 9.31
N PHE A 241 -28.24 14.49 9.00
CA PHE A 241 -27.47 13.27 8.75
C PHE A 241 -27.42 12.37 9.98
N LYS A 242 -27.19 12.97 11.17
CA LYS A 242 -27.22 12.27 12.46
C LYS A 242 -28.55 11.55 12.68
N LYS A 243 -29.68 12.21 12.37
CA LYS A 243 -31.03 11.61 12.51
C LYS A 243 -31.17 10.40 11.60
N LEU A 244 -30.81 10.51 10.33
CA LEU A 244 -30.88 9.43 9.35
C LEU A 244 -30.07 8.21 9.79
N ILE A 245 -28.84 8.42 10.26
CA ILE A 245 -27.98 7.33 10.77
C ILE A 245 -28.60 6.65 12.00
N LYS A 246 -29.16 7.43 12.94
CA LYS A 246 -29.79 6.89 14.15
C LYS A 246 -31.09 6.10 13.86
N GLU A 247 -31.80 6.49 12.84
CA GLU A 247 -33.05 5.85 12.41
C GLU A 247 -32.83 4.69 11.44
N GLY A 248 -31.56 4.47 11.00
CA GLY A 248 -31.21 3.43 10.05
C GLY A 248 -31.66 3.72 8.61
N ASP A 249 -32.04 4.96 8.31
CA ASP A 249 -32.38 5.40 6.94
C ASP A 249 -31.12 5.68 6.15
N PHE A 250 -30.42 4.60 5.81
CA PHE A 250 -29.16 4.67 5.05
C PHE A 250 -29.37 5.08 3.59
N GLU A 251 -30.53 4.81 3.01
CA GLU A 251 -30.83 5.22 1.64
C GLU A 251 -30.84 6.75 1.51
N THR A 252 -31.57 7.43 2.38
CA THR A 252 -31.60 8.91 2.39
C THR A 252 -30.25 9.50 2.81
N ALA A 253 -29.53 8.83 3.73
CA ALA A 253 -28.19 9.27 4.13
C ALA A 253 -27.19 9.20 2.96
N LEU A 254 -27.22 8.13 2.17
CA LEU A 254 -26.40 8.00 0.96
C LEU A 254 -26.78 9.01 -0.12
N ALA A 255 -28.08 9.28 -0.31
CA ALA A 255 -28.53 10.32 -1.22
C ALA A 255 -28.00 11.71 -0.82
N LEU A 256 -27.95 12.01 0.47
CA LEU A 256 -27.38 13.25 1.00
C LEU A 256 -25.85 13.33 0.75
N ALA A 257 -25.15 12.23 0.94
CA ALA A 257 -23.70 12.13 0.65
C ALA A 257 -23.43 12.33 -0.83
N ARG A 258 -24.19 11.65 -1.71
CA ARG A 258 -24.09 11.82 -3.16
C ARG A 258 -24.32 13.27 -3.57
N GLN A 259 -25.37 13.91 -3.07
CA GLN A 259 -25.65 15.32 -3.36
C GLN A 259 -24.49 16.25 -2.96
N GLN A 260 -23.81 15.93 -1.85
CA GLN A 260 -22.63 16.70 -1.44
C GLN A 260 -21.49 16.58 -2.44
N VAL A 261 -21.22 15.37 -2.97
CA VAL A 261 -20.19 15.14 -3.98
C VAL A 261 -20.56 15.80 -5.31
N GLU A 262 -21.81 15.69 -5.74
CA GLU A 262 -22.29 16.30 -7.01
C GLU A 262 -22.25 17.83 -7.00
N ASN A 263 -22.37 18.45 -5.83
CA ASN A 263 -22.33 19.91 -5.67
C ASN A 263 -20.93 20.48 -5.40
N GLY A 264 -19.88 19.65 -5.32
CA GLY A 264 -18.47 20.03 -5.12
C GLY A 264 -18.14 20.23 -3.65
#